data_5256ca2413720b4471a601021f0a0e0c
#
_entry.id   5256ca2413720b4471a601021f0a0e0c
#
_cell.length_a   1.000
_cell.length_b   1.000
_cell.length_c   1.000
_cell.angle_alpha   90.00
_cell.angle_beta   90.00
_cell.angle_gamma   90.00
#
_symmetry.space_group_name_H-M   'P 1'
#
loop_
_entity.id
_entity.type
_entity.pdbx_description
1 polymer ?
#
loop_
_entity_poly.entity_id
_entity_poly.type
_entity_poly.pdbx_seq_one_letter_code
_entity_poly.pdbx_strand_id
1 'polypeptide(L)'
;ICVMKKYSKKGLEKRKAERECLPEFFIRHVEKIKTERLHCANCGCTLLSDVSEVAHRLPKSTFKSIQCDDNNVTYLCSWKSTNNCHSKYDGTNEQLQSLSIFLAEKEIIKELLEKVTERYNWKLTDRWKIE
;
A
#
# COMPACT_ATOMS: atom_id res chain seq x y z
N ILE A 1 8.91 11.46 -26.89
CA ILE A 1 10.29 11.08 -26.46
C ILE A 1 10.36 11.18 -24.96
N CYS A 2 10.41 10.03 -24.31
CA CYS A 2 10.66 9.99 -22.88
C CYS A 2 12.09 10.40 -22.58
N VAL A 3 12.26 11.58 -22.01
CA VAL A 3 13.56 11.97 -21.48
C VAL A 3 13.77 11.18 -20.19
N MET A 4 14.59 10.15 -20.25
CA MET A 4 14.98 9.42 -19.06
C MET A 4 15.83 10.32 -18.16
N LYS A 5 15.36 10.58 -16.94
CA LYS A 5 16.16 11.25 -15.94
C LYS A 5 17.43 10.45 -15.69
N LYS A 6 18.58 11.05 -16.02
CA LYS A 6 19.87 10.45 -15.67
C LYS A 6 20.13 10.72 -14.18
N TYR A 7 20.15 9.67 -13.38
CA TYR A 7 20.57 9.79 -11.98
C TYR A 7 22.10 9.67 -11.91
N SER A 8 22.71 10.42 -10.99
CA SER A 8 24.10 10.22 -10.65
C SER A 8 24.28 8.80 -10.08
N LYS A 9 25.50 8.26 -10.15
CA LYS A 9 25.83 6.96 -9.55
C LYS A 9 25.41 6.88 -8.08
N LYS A 10 25.67 7.93 -7.32
CA LYS A 10 25.26 8.05 -5.91
C LYS A 10 23.73 8.04 -5.75
N GLY A 11 23.00 8.70 -6.64
CA GLY A 11 21.54 8.69 -6.63
C GLY A 11 20.95 7.33 -6.94
N LEU A 12 21.57 6.56 -7.86
CA LEU A 12 21.15 5.19 -8.18
C LEU A 12 21.41 4.24 -6.99
N GLU A 13 22.54 4.36 -6.32
CA GLU A 13 22.86 3.56 -5.14
C GLU A 13 21.89 3.82 -4.00
N LYS A 14 21.54 5.08 -3.77
CA LYS A 14 20.53 5.47 -2.77
C LYS A 14 19.16 4.85 -3.07
N ARG A 15 18.71 4.91 -4.33
CA ARG A 15 17.42 4.33 -4.74
C ARG A 15 17.40 2.81 -4.60
N LYS A 16 18.51 2.16 -4.90
CA LYS A 16 18.66 0.71 -4.72
C LYS A 16 18.54 0.35 -3.24
N ALA A 17 19.28 1.06 -2.38
CA ALA A 17 19.22 0.87 -0.93
C ALA A 17 17.82 1.06 -0.36
N GLU A 18 17.11 2.11 -0.80
CA GLU A 18 15.73 2.39 -0.36
C GLU A 18 14.74 1.27 -0.68
N ARG A 19 15.00 0.47 -1.75
CA ARG A 19 14.11 -0.60 -2.20
C ARG A 19 14.54 -1.99 -1.79
N GLU A 20 15.70 -2.16 -1.16
CA GLU A 20 16.22 -3.49 -0.77
C GLU A 20 15.30 -4.25 0.18
N CYS A 21 14.53 -3.56 1.00
CA CYS A 21 13.62 -4.20 1.94
C CYS A 21 12.34 -4.76 1.31
N LEU A 22 11.98 -4.31 0.10
CA LEU A 22 10.70 -4.66 -0.52
C LEU A 22 10.53 -6.15 -0.83
N PRO A 23 11.51 -6.85 -1.44
CA PRO A 23 11.33 -8.28 -1.73
C PRO A 23 11.02 -9.10 -0.48
N GLU A 24 11.75 -8.91 0.61
CA GLU A 24 11.50 -9.61 1.87
C GLU A 24 10.17 -9.21 2.50
N PHE A 25 9.81 -7.92 2.41
CA PHE A 25 8.54 -7.42 2.88
C PHE A 25 7.37 -8.16 2.20
N PHE A 26 7.38 -8.27 0.87
CA PHE A 26 6.33 -8.97 0.13
C PHE A 26 6.31 -10.46 0.44
N ILE A 27 7.47 -11.11 0.51
CA ILE A 27 7.56 -12.53 0.87
C ILE A 27 6.95 -12.78 2.25
N ARG A 28 7.31 -11.95 3.23
CA ARG A 28 6.81 -12.06 4.60
C ARG A 28 5.30 -11.94 4.68
N HIS A 29 4.72 -10.98 3.95
CA HIS A 29 3.28 -10.76 3.96
C HIS A 29 2.50 -11.80 3.17
N VAL A 30 3.02 -12.30 2.06
CA VAL A 30 2.42 -13.43 1.33
C VAL A 30 2.42 -14.68 2.21
N GLU A 31 3.52 -14.95 2.90
CA GLU A 31 3.62 -16.08 3.81
C GLU A 31 2.62 -15.96 4.97
N LYS A 32 2.42 -14.76 5.49
CA LYS A 32 1.42 -14.49 6.52
C LYS A 32 -0.01 -14.79 6.03
N ILE A 33 -0.35 -14.38 4.81
CA ILE A 33 -1.66 -14.69 4.21
C ILE A 33 -1.87 -16.20 4.19
N LYS A 34 -0.85 -16.93 3.74
CA LYS A 34 -0.89 -18.38 3.58
C LYS A 34 -1.00 -19.10 4.92
N THR A 35 -0.12 -18.80 5.87
CA THR A 35 -0.05 -19.50 7.15
C THR A 35 -1.23 -19.20 8.05
N GLU A 36 -1.71 -17.96 8.07
CA GLU A 36 -2.85 -17.54 8.89
C GLU A 36 -4.18 -17.67 8.15
N ARG A 37 -4.17 -18.10 6.89
CA ARG A 37 -5.37 -18.26 6.04
C ARG A 37 -6.25 -17.02 6.05
N LEU A 38 -5.63 -15.88 5.72
CA LEU A 38 -6.31 -14.59 5.78
C LEU A 38 -7.34 -14.43 4.67
N HIS A 39 -8.35 -13.63 4.97
CA HIS A 39 -9.41 -13.24 4.04
C HIS A 39 -9.25 -11.77 3.64
N CYS A 40 -9.86 -11.40 2.51
CA CYS A 40 -9.89 -10.00 2.10
C CYS A 40 -10.51 -9.15 3.21
N ALA A 41 -9.78 -8.11 3.63
CA ALA A 41 -10.23 -7.22 4.70
C ALA A 41 -11.56 -6.52 4.37
N ASN A 42 -11.84 -6.31 3.08
CA ASN A 42 -13.06 -5.59 2.66
C ASN A 42 -14.23 -6.53 2.37
N CYS A 43 -14.07 -7.51 1.48
CA CYS A 43 -15.19 -8.36 1.04
C CYS A 43 -15.25 -9.73 1.74
N GLY A 44 -14.20 -10.12 2.46
CA GLY A 44 -14.17 -11.36 3.21
C GLY A 44 -13.87 -12.61 2.39
N CYS A 45 -13.62 -12.50 1.09
CA CYS A 45 -13.29 -13.67 0.28
C CYS A 45 -11.94 -14.26 0.68
N THR A 46 -11.77 -15.57 0.43
CA THR A 46 -10.49 -16.23 0.70
C THR A 46 -9.41 -15.68 -0.21
N LEU A 47 -8.28 -15.29 0.36
CA LEU A 47 -7.13 -14.82 -0.41
C LEU A 47 -6.36 -15.99 -1.01
N LEU A 48 -5.69 -15.72 -2.14
CA LEU A 48 -4.98 -16.74 -2.93
C LEU A 48 -3.50 -16.87 -2.54
N SER A 49 -3.04 -16.13 -1.55
CA SER A 49 -1.63 -16.04 -1.14
C SER A 49 -0.73 -15.53 -2.28
N ASP A 50 -1.19 -14.48 -2.93
CA ASP A 50 -0.49 -13.85 -4.06
C ASP A 50 0.01 -12.46 -3.67
N VAL A 51 1.15 -12.07 -4.25
CA VAL A 51 1.76 -10.75 -3.99
C VAL A 51 0.82 -9.60 -4.34
N SER A 52 -0.05 -9.78 -5.33
CA SER A 52 -1.05 -8.78 -5.73
C SER A 52 -2.09 -8.47 -4.65
N GLU A 53 -2.17 -9.31 -3.62
CA GLU A 53 -3.10 -9.14 -2.50
C GLU A 53 -2.51 -8.34 -1.34
N VAL A 54 -1.23 -8.02 -1.41
CA VAL A 54 -0.52 -7.21 -0.42
C VAL A 54 -0.63 -5.74 -0.84
N ALA A 55 -1.49 -4.99 -0.17
CA ALA A 55 -1.75 -3.60 -0.51
C ALA A 55 -1.05 -2.66 0.48
N HIS A 56 -0.30 -1.68 -0.04
CA HIS A 56 0.26 -0.62 0.78
C HIS A 56 -0.84 0.37 1.16
N ARG A 57 -0.94 0.72 2.43
CA ARG A 57 -1.89 1.73 2.91
C ARG A 57 -1.52 3.12 2.39
N LEU A 58 -0.28 3.53 2.61
CA LEU A 58 0.29 4.73 1.99
C LEU A 58 1.23 4.31 0.86
N PRO A 59 1.17 4.99 -0.30
CA PRO A 59 1.94 4.57 -1.46
C PRO A 59 3.44 4.48 -1.19
N LYS A 60 4.05 3.36 -1.52
CA LYS A 60 5.49 3.13 -1.32
C LYS A 60 6.38 4.08 -2.11
N SER A 61 5.89 4.58 -3.25
CA SER A 61 6.63 5.53 -4.08
C SER A 61 6.72 6.91 -3.45
N THR A 62 5.71 7.30 -2.67
CA THR A 62 5.64 8.60 -2.02
C THR A 62 6.19 8.54 -0.59
N PHE A 63 5.89 7.48 0.14
CA PHE A 63 6.24 7.33 1.56
C PHE A 63 7.28 6.23 1.77
N LYS A 64 8.49 6.48 1.28
CA LYS A 64 9.59 5.51 1.36
C LYS A 64 10.02 5.20 2.78
N SER A 65 9.85 6.13 3.70
CA SER A 65 10.21 5.93 5.12
C SER A 65 9.45 4.78 5.78
N ILE A 66 8.26 4.46 5.27
CA ILE A 66 7.42 3.39 5.81
C ILE A 66 7.07 2.31 4.78
N GLN A 67 7.77 2.25 3.65
CA GLN A 67 7.43 1.31 2.57
C GLN A 67 7.50 -0.16 3.00
N CYS A 68 8.32 -0.48 3.99
CA CYS A 68 8.46 -1.82 4.54
C CYS A 68 8.00 -1.94 5.99
N ASP A 69 7.23 -0.96 6.46
CA ASP A 69 6.60 -1.02 7.79
C ASP A 69 5.43 -1.98 7.73
N ASP A 70 5.40 -2.97 8.62
CA ASP A 70 4.34 -3.98 8.67
C ASP A 70 2.95 -3.39 8.96
N ASN A 71 2.89 -2.17 9.49
CA ASN A 71 1.63 -1.45 9.70
C ASN A 71 1.15 -0.71 8.45
N ASN A 72 2.01 -0.58 7.43
CA ASN A 72 1.65 0.07 6.17
C ASN A 72 1.13 -0.94 5.14
N VAL A 73 0.41 -1.94 5.59
CA VAL A 73 -0.11 -2.99 4.71
C VAL A 73 -1.51 -3.41 5.12
N THR A 74 -2.34 -3.71 4.14
CA THR A 74 -3.62 -4.40 4.32
C THR A 74 -3.73 -5.49 3.26
N TYR A 75 -4.55 -6.50 3.51
CA TYR A 75 -4.68 -7.63 2.59
C TYR A 75 -6.03 -7.56 1.89
N LEU A 76 -5.99 -7.42 0.58
CA LEU A 76 -7.18 -7.23 -0.25
C LEU A 76 -7.13 -8.16 -1.45
N CYS A 77 -8.27 -8.73 -1.82
CA CYS A 77 -8.35 -9.53 -3.04
C CYS A 77 -7.96 -8.67 -4.25
N SER A 78 -7.27 -9.30 -5.20
CA SER A 78 -6.73 -8.62 -6.37
C SER A 78 -7.57 -8.88 -7.62
N TRP A 79 -7.02 -8.49 -8.79
CA TRP A 79 -7.62 -8.75 -10.10
C TRP A 79 -7.87 -10.24 -10.37
N LYS A 80 -7.23 -11.14 -9.64
CA LYS A 80 -7.45 -12.58 -9.72
C LYS A 80 -8.76 -13.04 -9.07
N SER A 81 -9.41 -12.16 -8.34
CA SER A 81 -10.69 -12.41 -7.67
C SER A 81 -11.78 -11.49 -8.20
N THR A 82 -13.02 -11.92 -8.13
CA THR A 82 -14.17 -11.22 -8.72
C THR A 82 -14.32 -9.78 -8.22
N ASN A 83 -14.20 -9.56 -6.91
CA ASN A 83 -14.44 -8.25 -6.32
C ASN A 83 -13.28 -7.26 -6.50
N ASN A 84 -12.06 -7.78 -6.66
CA ASN A 84 -10.87 -6.96 -6.87
C ASN A 84 -10.83 -5.71 -5.98
N CYS A 85 -10.91 -5.90 -4.67
CA CYS A 85 -10.96 -4.80 -3.70
C CYS A 85 -9.69 -3.95 -3.70
N HIS A 86 -8.53 -4.54 -4.01
CA HIS A 86 -7.27 -3.81 -4.11
C HIS A 86 -7.33 -2.72 -5.19
N SER A 87 -7.93 -3.02 -6.33
CA SER A 87 -8.12 -2.04 -7.41
C SER A 87 -8.97 -0.85 -6.95
N LYS A 88 -10.01 -1.09 -6.18
CA LYS A 88 -10.88 -0.04 -5.62
C LYS A 88 -10.15 0.77 -4.55
N TYR A 89 -9.35 0.10 -3.74
CA TYR A 89 -8.55 0.75 -2.69
C TYR A 89 -7.55 1.74 -3.29
N ASP A 90 -6.92 1.38 -4.41
CA ASP A 90 -5.97 2.22 -5.13
C ASP A 90 -6.65 3.12 -6.19
N GLY A 91 -7.95 3.03 -6.32
CA GLY A 91 -8.72 3.72 -7.35
C GLY A 91 -9.07 5.16 -7.02
N THR A 92 -10.23 5.61 -7.51
CA THR A 92 -10.70 6.96 -7.26
C THR A 92 -11.05 7.16 -5.79
N ASN A 93 -11.18 8.43 -5.36
CA ASN A 93 -11.62 8.74 -4.01
C ASN A 93 -12.99 8.11 -3.71
N GLU A 94 -13.91 8.15 -4.67
CA GLU A 94 -15.24 7.55 -4.53
C GLU A 94 -15.16 6.04 -4.32
N GLN A 95 -14.31 5.35 -5.10
CA GLN A 95 -14.11 3.91 -4.97
C GLN A 95 -13.56 3.54 -3.58
N LEU A 96 -12.51 4.25 -3.15
CA LEU A 96 -11.92 4.04 -1.82
C LEU A 96 -12.93 4.29 -0.71
N GLN A 97 -13.61 5.43 -0.78
CA GLN A 97 -14.55 5.86 0.27
C GLN A 97 -15.80 4.99 0.34
N SER A 98 -16.10 4.23 -0.72
CA SER A 98 -17.23 3.27 -0.73
C SER A 98 -16.91 1.93 -0.08
N LEU A 99 -15.64 1.65 0.19
CA LEU A 99 -15.25 0.38 0.82
C LEU A 99 -15.69 0.30 2.27
N SER A 100 -16.11 -0.88 2.71
CA SER A 100 -16.55 -1.11 4.09
C SER A 100 -15.44 -0.85 5.11
N ILE A 101 -14.19 -1.01 4.71
CA ILE A 101 -13.02 -0.81 5.56
C ILE A 101 -12.57 0.66 5.65
N PHE A 102 -13.19 1.57 4.89
CA PHE A 102 -12.69 2.94 4.76
C PHE A 102 -12.46 3.64 6.10
N LEU A 103 -13.43 3.60 7.00
CA LEU A 103 -13.33 4.28 8.29
C LEU A 103 -12.22 3.70 9.18
N ALA A 104 -12.10 2.38 9.22
CA ALA A 104 -11.05 1.71 9.99
C ALA A 104 -9.67 2.00 9.39
N GLU A 105 -9.54 1.93 8.07
CA GLU A 105 -8.30 2.25 7.38
C GLU A 105 -7.90 3.71 7.57
N LYS A 106 -8.86 4.63 7.56
CA LYS A 106 -8.62 6.05 7.81
C LYS A 106 -7.92 6.29 9.14
N GLU A 107 -8.35 5.61 10.20
CA GLU A 107 -7.73 5.75 11.52
C GLU A 107 -6.28 5.25 11.52
N ILE A 108 -6.01 4.14 10.81
CA ILE A 108 -4.64 3.61 10.68
C ILE A 108 -3.78 4.57 9.85
N ILE A 109 -4.32 5.12 8.76
CA ILE A 109 -3.63 6.10 7.93
C ILE A 109 -3.23 7.33 8.75
N LYS A 110 -4.12 7.82 9.61
CA LYS A 110 -3.82 8.96 10.49
C LYS A 110 -2.62 8.66 11.40
N GLU A 111 -2.56 7.48 11.99
CA GLU A 111 -1.44 7.04 12.81
C GLU A 111 -0.14 6.92 11.99
N LEU A 112 -0.22 6.37 10.78
CA LEU A 112 0.94 6.25 9.90
C LEU A 112 1.49 7.60 9.50
N LEU A 113 0.64 8.58 9.24
CA LEU A 113 1.05 9.93 8.86
C LEU A 113 1.85 10.63 9.95
N GLU A 114 1.69 10.24 11.21
CA GLU A 114 2.50 10.76 12.32
C GLU A 114 3.94 10.23 12.29
N LYS A 115 4.17 9.09 11.61
CA LYS A 115 5.49 8.45 11.52
C LYS A 115 6.28 8.85 10.29
N VAL A 116 5.62 9.28 9.21
CA VAL A 116 6.29 9.55 7.94
C VAL A 116 7.19 10.79 8.04
N THR A 117 8.29 10.76 7.30
CA THR A 117 9.20 11.91 7.17
C THR A 117 8.94 12.69 5.88
N GLU A 118 8.21 12.12 4.95
CA GLU A 118 7.86 12.74 3.68
C GLU A 118 6.76 13.78 3.86
N ARG A 119 6.76 14.78 2.98
CA ARG A 119 5.69 15.76 2.91
C ARG A 119 4.56 15.22 2.06
N TYR A 120 3.35 15.59 2.40
CA TYR A 120 2.16 15.26 1.62
C TYR A 120 1.26 16.50 1.52
N ASN A 121 0.38 16.51 0.52
CA ASN A 121 -0.48 17.66 0.23
C ASN A 121 -1.96 17.37 0.52
N TRP A 122 -2.80 18.36 0.24
CA TRP A 122 -4.24 18.29 0.46
C TRP A 122 -4.92 17.14 -0.30
N LYS A 123 -4.32 16.63 -1.40
CA LYS A 123 -4.91 15.54 -2.18
C LYS A 123 -5.00 14.26 -1.34
N LEU A 124 -3.98 13.99 -0.54
CA LEU A 124 -3.98 12.83 0.36
C LEU A 124 -5.02 13.00 1.46
N THR A 125 -5.06 14.17 2.10
CA THR A 125 -6.02 14.42 3.18
C THR A 125 -7.45 14.44 2.67
N ASP A 126 -7.68 14.95 1.46
CA ASP A 126 -8.99 14.92 0.82
C ASP A 126 -9.44 13.48 0.50
N ARG A 127 -8.53 12.68 -0.04
CA ARG A 127 -8.78 11.27 -0.35
C ARG A 127 -9.27 10.48 0.87
N TRP A 128 -8.66 10.73 2.02
CA TRP A 128 -8.98 10.05 3.28
C TRP A 128 -9.95 10.83 4.16
N LYS A 129 -10.42 12.00 3.73
CA LYS A 129 -11.28 12.90 4.50
C LYS A 129 -10.71 13.22 5.89
N ILE A 130 -9.42 13.52 5.92
CA ILE A 130 -8.70 13.92 7.13
C ILE A 130 -8.66 15.45 7.20
N GLU A 131 -9.04 15.99 8.34
CA GLU A 131 -8.99 17.43 8.58
C GLU A 131 -7.62 17.88 9.11
#